data_47f8a0b811d199a15655948299a71c7b
#
_entry.id   47f8a0b811d199a15655948299a71c7b
#
_cell.length_a   1.000
_cell.length_b   1.000
_cell.length_c   1.000
_cell.angle_alpha   90.00
_cell.angle_beta   90.00
_cell.angle_gamma   90.00
#
_symmetry.space_group_name_H-M   'P 1'
#
loop_
_entity.id
_entity.type
_entity.pdbx_description
1 polymer ?
#
loop_
_entity_poly.entity_id
_entity_poly.type
_entity_poly.pdbx_seq_one_letter_code
_entity_poly.pdbx_strand_id
1 'polypeptide(L)'
;MVYSGGRYVNYRYNAEGSLAELDYGEGDAAPTATYRFEYDSLGRLIRSQQRDGNAVTQRTEQLYDAANRLSAQGWTIGGTSYRESYAYDASDGSLTTLNTAVGTKIGYNYDALKRLRSRAIYQVSTPLFENRYAYATQSGNQSTALVEFFNYRLA
;
A
#
# COMPACT_ATOMS: atom_id res chain seq x y z
N MET A 1 19.00 21.93 5.22
CA MET A 1 18.70 22.29 6.62
C MET A 1 19.74 21.61 7.48
N VAL A 2 20.42 22.35 8.37
CA VAL A 2 21.47 21.82 9.29
C VAL A 2 20.91 21.85 10.71
N TYR A 3 21.05 20.74 11.41
CA TYR A 3 20.60 20.57 12.80
C TYR A 3 21.77 20.75 13.78
N SER A 4 21.46 20.94 15.06
CA SER A 4 22.49 20.97 16.12
C SER A 4 23.30 19.67 16.09
N GLY A 5 24.66 19.78 16.18
CA GLY A 5 25.56 18.63 16.04
C GLY A 5 26.08 18.39 14.63
N GLY A 6 25.90 19.35 13.68
CA GLY A 6 26.42 19.24 12.32
C GLY A 6 25.67 18.27 11.41
N ARG A 7 24.52 17.72 11.85
CA ARG A 7 23.68 16.88 11.02
C ARG A 7 22.95 17.71 9.99
N TYR A 8 22.81 17.20 8.78
CA TYR A 8 22.09 17.87 7.71
C TYR A 8 21.08 16.96 7.02
N VAL A 9 20.07 17.59 6.40
CA VAL A 9 19.15 16.98 5.44
C VAL A 9 19.09 17.88 4.21
N ASN A 10 19.47 17.32 3.06
CA ASN A 10 19.37 18.01 1.77
C ASN A 10 18.21 17.44 0.97
N TYR A 11 17.41 18.33 0.41
CA TYR A 11 16.26 18.00 -0.44
C TYR A 11 16.60 18.44 -1.87
N ARG A 12 16.40 17.53 -2.83
CA ARG A 12 16.46 17.84 -4.26
C ARG A 12 15.11 17.53 -4.89
N TYR A 13 14.68 18.41 -5.75
CA TYR A 13 13.39 18.33 -6.44
C TYR A 13 13.62 18.15 -7.93
N ASN A 14 12.69 17.46 -8.62
CA ASN A 14 12.68 17.36 -10.07
C ASN A 14 12.13 18.64 -10.72
N ALA A 15 12.09 18.67 -12.07
CA ALA A 15 11.61 19.84 -12.82
C ALA A 15 10.13 20.16 -12.55
N GLU A 16 9.34 19.15 -12.18
CA GLU A 16 7.91 19.25 -11.83
C GLU A 16 7.66 19.67 -10.38
N GLY A 17 8.75 19.88 -9.59
CA GLY A 17 8.66 20.29 -8.19
C GLY A 17 8.41 19.15 -7.19
N SER A 18 8.44 17.90 -7.64
CA SER A 18 8.33 16.74 -6.76
C SER A 18 9.68 16.40 -6.12
N LEU A 19 9.68 15.91 -4.88
CA LEU A 19 10.89 15.50 -4.17
C LEU A 19 11.57 14.33 -4.90
N ALA A 20 12.74 14.55 -5.48
CA ALA A 20 13.47 13.53 -6.23
C ALA A 20 14.52 12.80 -5.38
N GLU A 21 15.15 13.52 -4.45
CA GLU A 21 16.19 12.93 -3.62
C GLU A 21 16.27 13.64 -2.27
N LEU A 22 16.66 12.88 -1.26
CA LEU A 22 16.85 13.36 0.10
C LEU A 22 18.10 12.69 0.67
N ASP A 23 19.07 13.49 1.10
CA ASP A 23 20.30 13.02 1.73
C ASP A 23 20.33 13.34 3.21
N TYR A 24 20.74 12.35 3.99
CA TYR A 24 21.12 12.53 5.39
C TYR A 24 22.62 12.41 5.56
N GLY A 25 23.19 13.29 6.37
CA GLY A 25 24.62 13.24 6.66
C GLY A 25 25.01 14.04 7.90
N GLU A 26 26.30 14.06 8.19
CA GLU A 26 26.89 14.79 9.31
C GLU A 26 28.21 15.44 8.86
N GLY A 27 28.37 16.72 9.21
CA GLY A 27 29.54 17.52 8.81
C GLY A 27 29.67 17.64 7.30
N ASP A 28 30.90 17.63 6.80
CA ASP A 28 31.23 17.70 5.36
C ASP A 28 31.42 16.30 4.73
N ALA A 29 31.06 15.25 5.44
CA ALA A 29 31.18 13.89 4.94
C ALA A 29 30.12 13.57 3.87
N ALA A 30 30.37 12.51 3.09
CA ALA A 30 29.38 11.98 2.18
C ALA A 30 28.12 11.55 2.95
N PRO A 31 26.93 11.62 2.31
CA PRO A 31 25.67 11.21 2.96
C PRO A 31 25.77 9.78 3.52
N THR A 32 25.28 9.60 4.74
CA THR A 32 25.16 8.27 5.38
C THR A 32 23.97 7.49 4.84
N ALA A 33 22.95 8.19 4.33
CA ALA A 33 21.83 7.58 3.62
C ALA A 33 21.29 8.54 2.57
N THR A 34 20.92 7.99 1.42
CA THR A 34 20.25 8.72 0.33
C THR A 34 18.94 8.03 0.02
N TYR A 35 17.85 8.81 -0.07
CA TYR A 35 16.55 8.34 -0.54
C TYR A 35 16.28 8.95 -1.92
N ARG A 36 15.85 8.12 -2.88
CA ARG A 36 15.46 8.55 -4.21
C ARG A 36 14.02 8.21 -4.49
N PHE A 37 13.34 9.10 -5.20
CA PHE A 37 11.93 9.00 -5.53
C PHE A 37 11.73 9.19 -7.03
N GLU A 38 10.95 8.33 -7.65
CA GLU A 38 10.61 8.39 -9.06
C GLU A 38 9.08 8.46 -9.20
N TYR A 39 8.64 9.27 -10.14
CA TYR A 39 7.23 9.54 -10.39
C TYR A 39 6.90 9.22 -11.85
N ASP A 40 5.66 8.85 -12.10
CA ASP A 40 5.16 8.74 -13.47
C ASP A 40 4.74 10.10 -14.03
N SER A 41 4.26 10.10 -15.29
CA SER A 41 3.81 11.32 -15.97
C SER A 41 2.58 11.99 -15.36
N LEU A 42 1.88 11.32 -14.43
CA LEU A 42 0.77 11.88 -13.66
C LEU A 42 1.19 12.38 -12.27
N GLY A 43 2.50 12.36 -11.96
CA GLY A 43 3.05 12.79 -10.67
C GLY A 43 2.86 11.78 -9.55
N ARG A 44 2.48 10.53 -9.84
CA ARG A 44 2.31 9.48 -8.83
C ARG A 44 3.65 8.82 -8.54
N LEU A 45 3.94 8.58 -7.27
CA LEU A 45 5.15 7.86 -6.84
C LEU A 45 5.10 6.42 -7.37
N ILE A 46 6.08 6.04 -8.19
CA ILE A 46 6.21 4.67 -8.73
C ILE A 46 7.38 3.90 -8.14
N ARG A 47 8.37 4.60 -7.59
CA ARG A 47 9.51 3.97 -6.92
C ARG A 47 10.08 4.85 -5.83
N SER A 48 10.48 4.23 -4.72
CA SER A 48 11.38 4.83 -3.75
C SER A 48 12.53 3.87 -3.44
N GLN A 49 13.72 4.40 -3.20
CA GLN A 49 14.92 3.63 -2.87
C GLN A 49 15.65 4.28 -1.70
N GLN A 50 16.10 3.45 -0.76
CA GLN A 50 17.12 3.85 0.19
C GLN A 50 18.45 3.29 -0.27
N ARG A 51 19.49 4.09 -0.18
CA ARG A 51 20.85 3.76 -0.60
C ARG A 51 21.84 4.06 0.53
N ASP A 52 22.84 3.20 0.61
CA ASP A 52 24.07 3.42 1.37
C ASP A 52 25.20 3.46 0.33
N GLY A 53 25.76 4.61 0.08
CA GLY A 53 26.64 4.85 -1.06
C GLY A 53 25.99 4.41 -2.39
N ASN A 54 26.61 3.47 -3.09
CA ASN A 54 26.09 2.91 -4.34
C ASN A 54 25.12 1.73 -4.15
N ALA A 55 25.04 1.15 -2.96
CA ALA A 55 24.19 -0.01 -2.69
C ALA A 55 22.76 0.41 -2.43
N VAL A 56 21.78 -0.25 -3.07
CA VAL A 56 20.37 -0.12 -2.73
C VAL A 56 20.07 -1.08 -1.58
N THR A 57 19.73 -0.53 -0.42
CA THR A 57 19.43 -1.31 0.81
C THR A 57 17.94 -1.64 0.91
N GLN A 58 17.09 -0.73 0.46
CA GLN A 58 15.64 -0.92 0.38
C GLN A 58 15.10 -0.31 -0.91
N ARG A 59 14.04 -0.92 -1.44
CA ARG A 59 13.32 -0.44 -2.61
C ARG A 59 11.84 -0.73 -2.47
N THR A 60 11.01 0.24 -2.85
CA THR A 60 9.56 0.07 -3.00
C THR A 60 9.17 0.43 -4.41
N GLU A 61 8.27 -0.34 -5.00
CA GLU A 61 7.69 -0.09 -6.32
C GLU A 61 6.17 -0.10 -6.24
N GLN A 62 5.52 0.79 -6.96
CA GLN A 62 4.07 0.93 -7.01
C GLN A 62 3.59 0.91 -8.45
N LEU A 63 2.53 0.16 -8.71
CA LEU A 63 1.85 0.11 -10.00
C LEU A 63 0.41 0.56 -9.82
N TYR A 64 -0.08 1.27 -10.80
CA TYR A 64 -1.44 1.79 -10.80
C TYR A 64 -2.23 1.25 -11.99
N ASP A 65 -3.53 1.09 -11.82
CA ASP A 65 -4.44 0.73 -12.91
C ASP A 65 -4.86 1.97 -13.73
N ALA A 66 -5.65 1.75 -14.78
CA ALA A 66 -6.16 2.81 -15.64
C ALA A 66 -7.12 3.78 -14.92
N ALA A 67 -7.70 3.37 -13.79
CA ALA A 67 -8.55 4.20 -12.94
C ALA A 67 -7.77 4.91 -11.81
N ASN A 68 -6.43 4.97 -11.91
CA ASN A 68 -5.56 5.64 -10.93
C ASN A 68 -5.49 4.97 -9.54
N ARG A 69 -5.93 3.73 -9.41
CA ARG A 69 -5.90 2.99 -8.16
C ARG A 69 -4.63 2.15 -8.09
N LEU A 70 -4.07 1.95 -6.89
CA LEU A 70 -2.91 1.09 -6.67
C LEU A 70 -3.26 -0.37 -7.06
N SER A 71 -2.65 -0.91 -8.11
CA SER A 71 -2.89 -2.29 -8.58
C SER A 71 -1.87 -3.28 -8.05
N ALA A 72 -0.67 -2.82 -7.71
CA ALA A 72 0.33 -3.62 -7.02
C ALA A 72 1.34 -2.74 -6.31
N GLN A 73 1.92 -3.29 -5.25
CA GLN A 73 3.14 -2.72 -4.67
C GLN A 73 4.13 -3.84 -4.36
N GLY A 74 5.41 -3.55 -4.53
CA GLY A 74 6.51 -4.45 -4.21
C GLY A 74 7.52 -3.74 -3.34
N TRP A 75 8.25 -4.50 -2.53
CA TRP A 75 9.39 -3.99 -1.78
C TRP A 75 10.49 -5.02 -1.71
N THR A 76 11.72 -4.55 -1.70
CA THR A 76 12.91 -5.39 -1.55
C THR A 76 13.69 -4.88 -0.35
N ILE A 77 14.02 -5.78 0.56
CA ILE A 77 14.78 -5.51 1.77
C ILE A 77 15.84 -6.61 1.91
N GLY A 78 17.11 -6.20 2.02
CA GLY A 78 18.21 -7.16 2.18
C GLY A 78 18.27 -8.21 1.06
N GLY A 79 17.91 -7.84 -0.18
CA GLY A 79 17.89 -8.76 -1.33
C GLY A 79 16.65 -9.64 -1.45
N THR A 80 15.75 -9.66 -0.46
CA THR A 80 14.48 -10.39 -0.52
C THR A 80 13.37 -9.50 -1.06
N SER A 81 12.65 -9.98 -2.06
CA SER A 81 11.55 -9.24 -2.70
C SER A 81 10.19 -9.78 -2.28
N TYR A 82 9.29 -8.86 -2.03
CA TYR A 82 7.90 -9.09 -1.66
C TYR A 82 6.99 -8.34 -2.63
N ARG A 83 5.79 -8.84 -2.86
CA ARG A 83 4.79 -8.17 -3.71
C ARG A 83 3.38 -8.44 -3.22
N GLU A 84 2.57 -7.39 -3.25
CA GLU A 84 1.12 -7.45 -3.08
C GLU A 84 0.44 -6.97 -4.34
N SER A 85 -0.78 -7.45 -4.59
CA SER A 85 -1.60 -6.98 -5.70
C SER A 85 -3.06 -6.80 -5.27
N TYR A 86 -3.71 -5.85 -5.89
CA TYR A 86 -5.05 -5.39 -5.56
C TYR A 86 -5.94 -5.51 -6.80
N ALA A 87 -7.11 -6.11 -6.65
CA ALA A 87 -8.13 -6.14 -7.69
C ALA A 87 -9.38 -5.42 -7.22
N TYR A 88 -10.04 -4.76 -8.16
CA TYR A 88 -11.19 -3.91 -7.88
C TYR A 88 -12.36 -4.29 -8.77
N ASP A 89 -13.56 -4.10 -8.29
CA ASP A 89 -14.77 -4.19 -9.09
C ASP A 89 -14.75 -3.14 -10.21
N ALA A 90 -15.07 -3.55 -11.43
CA ALA A 90 -15.01 -2.67 -12.60
C ALA A 90 -16.16 -1.65 -12.62
N SER A 91 -17.30 -2.00 -11.99
CA SER A 91 -18.50 -1.16 -12.01
C SER A 91 -18.47 -0.05 -10.97
N ASP A 92 -17.85 -0.30 -9.81
CA ASP A 92 -17.96 0.61 -8.68
C ASP A 92 -16.65 0.96 -7.98
N GLY A 93 -15.55 0.30 -8.37
CA GLY A 93 -14.22 0.56 -7.82
C GLY A 93 -13.94 -0.02 -6.44
N SER A 94 -14.85 -0.80 -5.87
CA SER A 94 -14.64 -1.46 -4.58
C SER A 94 -13.49 -2.47 -4.65
N LEU A 95 -12.63 -2.53 -3.63
CA LEU A 95 -11.55 -3.53 -3.54
C LEU A 95 -12.15 -4.92 -3.38
N THR A 96 -11.95 -5.81 -4.33
CA THR A 96 -12.47 -7.19 -4.28
C THR A 96 -11.45 -8.20 -3.81
N THR A 97 -10.17 -7.96 -4.07
CA THR A 97 -9.11 -8.91 -3.73
C THR A 97 -7.81 -8.19 -3.36
N LEU A 98 -7.16 -8.70 -2.32
CA LEU A 98 -5.76 -8.44 -2.00
C LEU A 98 -5.01 -9.78 -2.01
N ASN A 99 -4.01 -9.91 -2.87
CA ASN A 99 -3.03 -10.99 -2.79
C ASN A 99 -1.81 -10.48 -2.03
N THR A 100 -1.52 -11.11 -0.92
CA THR A 100 -0.42 -10.70 -0.04
C THR A 100 0.93 -11.26 -0.51
N ALA A 101 2.00 -10.64 -0.06
CA ALA A 101 3.37 -11.03 -0.36
C ALA A 101 3.74 -12.46 0.11
N VAL A 102 2.98 -13.01 1.04
CA VAL A 102 3.20 -14.37 1.59
C VAL A 102 2.28 -15.42 0.98
N GLY A 103 1.63 -15.11 -0.14
CA GLY A 103 0.79 -16.06 -0.87
C GLY A 103 -0.62 -16.26 -0.30
N THR A 104 -1.03 -15.41 0.63
CA THR A 104 -2.41 -15.38 1.14
C THR A 104 -3.26 -14.47 0.25
N LYS A 105 -4.47 -14.89 -0.06
CA LYS A 105 -5.48 -14.08 -0.74
C LYS A 105 -6.55 -13.64 0.25
N ILE A 106 -6.93 -12.37 0.22
CA ILE A 106 -8.06 -11.84 0.98
C ILE A 106 -9.12 -11.38 -0.02
N GLY A 107 -10.31 -11.95 0.08
CA GLY A 107 -11.48 -11.54 -0.72
C GLY A 107 -12.41 -10.65 0.08
N TYR A 108 -12.98 -9.65 -0.53
CA TYR A 108 -13.92 -8.70 0.06
C TYR A 108 -15.23 -8.72 -0.72
N ASN A 109 -16.36 -8.75 -0.02
CA ASN A 109 -17.68 -8.61 -0.58
C ASN A 109 -18.43 -7.47 0.10
N TYR A 110 -19.24 -6.77 -0.68
CA TYR A 110 -19.98 -5.61 -0.23
C TYR A 110 -21.49 -5.80 -0.45
N ASP A 111 -22.29 -5.08 0.30
CA ASP A 111 -23.73 -4.99 0.05
C ASP A 111 -24.04 -3.91 -1.01
N ALA A 112 -25.32 -3.75 -1.35
CA ALA A 112 -25.77 -2.75 -2.34
C ALA A 112 -25.44 -1.30 -1.93
N LEU A 113 -25.14 -1.05 -0.67
CA LEU A 113 -24.76 0.26 -0.13
C LEU A 113 -23.25 0.44 -0.01
N LYS A 114 -22.46 -0.49 -0.57
CA LYS A 114 -20.98 -0.49 -0.50
C LYS A 114 -20.41 -0.66 0.91
N ARG A 115 -21.19 -1.20 1.83
CA ARG A 115 -20.70 -1.59 3.16
C ARG A 115 -20.10 -2.98 3.08
N LEU A 116 -19.00 -3.21 3.78
CA LEU A 116 -18.32 -4.51 3.80
C LEU A 116 -19.24 -5.60 4.38
N ARG A 117 -19.68 -6.53 3.54
CA ARG A 117 -20.53 -7.66 3.94
C ARG A 117 -19.72 -8.86 4.44
N SER A 118 -18.61 -9.16 3.78
CA SER A 118 -17.69 -10.19 4.26
C SER A 118 -16.26 -9.97 3.80
N ARG A 119 -15.36 -10.55 4.58
CA ARG A 119 -13.93 -10.67 4.24
C ARG A 119 -13.52 -12.13 4.46
N ALA A 120 -13.03 -12.79 3.42
CA ALA A 120 -12.55 -14.15 3.49
C ALA A 120 -11.04 -14.23 3.24
N ILE A 121 -10.35 -15.10 3.99
CA ILE A 121 -8.92 -15.36 3.84
C ILE A 121 -8.76 -16.73 3.21
N TYR A 122 -7.92 -16.82 2.18
CA TYR A 122 -7.64 -18.03 1.43
C TYR A 122 -6.14 -18.31 1.45
N GLN A 123 -5.79 -19.59 1.53
CA GLN A 123 -4.46 -20.08 1.19
C GLN A 123 -4.55 -20.79 -0.15
N VAL A 124 -3.91 -20.24 -1.17
CA VAL A 124 -4.11 -20.63 -2.58
C VAL A 124 -5.59 -20.44 -2.95
N SER A 125 -6.36 -21.54 -3.11
CA SER A 125 -7.80 -21.49 -3.41
C SER A 125 -8.68 -21.98 -2.26
N THR A 126 -8.08 -22.46 -1.17
CA THR A 126 -8.81 -23.01 -0.03
C THR A 126 -9.19 -21.90 0.94
N PRO A 127 -10.48 -21.67 1.19
CA PRO A 127 -10.89 -20.71 2.18
C PRO A 127 -10.54 -21.22 3.59
N LEU A 128 -9.84 -20.41 4.38
CA LEU A 128 -9.45 -20.74 5.74
C LEU A 128 -10.39 -20.11 6.76
N PHE A 129 -10.89 -18.94 6.43
CA PHE A 129 -11.52 -18.09 7.42
C PHE A 129 -12.42 -17.04 6.76
N GLU A 130 -13.59 -16.79 7.34
CA GLU A 130 -14.49 -15.73 6.87
C GLU A 130 -15.02 -14.91 8.05
N ASN A 131 -14.98 -13.59 7.88
CA ASN A 131 -15.68 -12.63 8.72
C ASN A 131 -16.92 -12.15 7.98
N ARG A 132 -18.06 -12.14 8.62
CA ARG A 132 -19.32 -11.57 8.10
C ARG A 132 -19.77 -10.42 8.96
N TYR A 133 -20.35 -9.43 8.32
CA TYR A 133 -20.81 -8.20 8.95
C TYR A 133 -22.30 -8.01 8.60
N ALA A 134 -23.13 -7.79 9.60
CA ALA A 134 -24.53 -7.41 9.44
C ALA A 134 -24.74 -5.99 9.94
N TYR A 135 -25.57 -5.24 9.25
CA TYR A 135 -25.84 -3.84 9.56
C TYR A 135 -27.32 -3.64 9.87
N ALA A 136 -27.63 -2.73 10.81
CA ALA A 136 -29.00 -2.38 11.14
C ALA A 136 -29.74 -1.86 9.91
N THR A 137 -30.97 -2.34 9.74
CA THR A 137 -31.94 -1.79 8.79
C THR A 137 -32.97 -1.03 9.60
N GLN A 138 -32.97 0.30 9.50
CA GLN A 138 -34.09 1.10 10.02
C GLN A 138 -35.06 1.40 8.88
N SER A 139 -36.34 1.28 9.17
CA SER A 139 -37.42 1.66 8.21
C SER A 139 -37.25 3.13 7.81
N GLY A 140 -36.93 3.36 6.53
CA GLY A 140 -36.79 4.68 5.93
C GLY A 140 -35.41 5.34 6.04
N ASN A 141 -34.44 4.81 6.79
CA ASN A 141 -33.08 5.33 6.83
C ASN A 141 -32.08 4.18 6.94
N GLN A 142 -31.12 4.14 6.01
CA GLN A 142 -30.15 3.06 5.95
C GLN A 142 -29.04 3.34 6.97
N SER A 143 -28.99 2.54 8.03
CA SER A 143 -27.97 2.66 9.07
C SER A 143 -26.63 2.08 8.62
N THR A 144 -25.54 2.76 8.95
CA THR A 144 -24.16 2.25 8.85
C THR A 144 -23.73 1.49 10.13
N ALA A 145 -24.62 1.41 11.13
CA ALA A 145 -24.30 0.75 12.39
C ALA A 145 -24.12 -0.75 12.19
N LEU A 146 -22.95 -1.28 12.57
CA LEU A 146 -22.68 -2.70 12.62
C LEU A 146 -23.51 -3.30 13.76
N VAL A 147 -24.34 -4.32 13.45
CA VAL A 147 -25.19 -4.99 14.43
C VAL A 147 -24.59 -6.31 14.88
N GLU A 148 -24.00 -7.04 13.94
CA GLU A 148 -23.42 -8.34 14.19
C GLU A 148 -22.11 -8.53 13.46
N PHE A 149 -21.20 -9.25 14.09
CA PHE A 149 -19.94 -9.69 13.53
C PHE A 149 -19.78 -11.20 13.76
N PHE A 150 -19.68 -11.95 12.68
CA PHE A 150 -19.46 -13.38 12.70
C PHE A 150 -18.07 -13.72 12.22
N ASN A 151 -17.47 -14.69 12.89
CA ASN A 151 -16.15 -15.18 12.60
C ASN A 151 -16.24 -16.69 12.36
N TYR A 152 -15.95 -17.15 11.14
CA TYR A 152 -16.02 -18.56 10.77
C TYR A 152 -14.63 -19.06 10.39
N ARG A 153 -14.19 -20.15 11.02
CA ARG A 153 -13.12 -20.97 10.48
C ARG A 153 -13.77 -21.93 9.49
N LEU A 154 -13.32 -21.89 8.25
CA LEU A 154 -13.75 -22.79 7.20
C LEU A 154 -12.81 -23.99 7.23
N ALA A 155 -13.33 -25.18 7.42
CA ALA A 155 -12.58 -26.42 7.52
C ALA A 155 -12.11 -26.88 6.13
#